data_f8c5331aa08ef46f16f0a221045a02dc
#
_entry.id   f8c5331aa08ef46f16f0a221045a02dc
#
_cell.length_a   1.000
_cell.length_b   1.000
_cell.length_c   1.000
_cell.angle_alpha   90.00
_cell.angle_beta   90.00
_cell.angle_gamma   90.00
#
_symmetry.space_group_name_H-M   'P 1'
#
loop_
_entity.id
_entity.type
_entity.pdbx_description
1 polymer ?
#
loop_
_entity_poly.entity_id
_entity_poly.type
_entity_poly.pdbx_seq_one_letter_code
_entity_poly.pdbx_strand_id
1 'polypeptide(L)'
;MLRCNILTIFLAFSLLAEAQDWKVVRENPQKAFPKTVAAGNYSGIAHLYDDIYAVVSDKSDSALYFNFRILVNPKTGEPEQVENLGFTERTDGMLNDGKPWQGLEKGFDHEAIVKVSDSTLVIASEGYCRLKEFPILPTSADAAKVGYQQNLWESRWPSADFYPNYNFESLAFDSARQYLWTIPESTLRKDGQPATPQNGLANQLRLMRFDWGKMKENRNKEAYSEQVNSKQDSRYMATYAYLMDQPSTHKKADIYVMGVSELCALPDGQLLVLEREAFIPKIKIGAFCKCKLYLINPLNSGEFSTDEKSSMKEKFSSDTPFLKKRLLTEWKTGLSLSKRSFANYEGMCLGPKLEDGSQVVILLSDSQNQYAGVLKDWFKTIVVRQE
;
A
#
# COMPACT_ATOMS: atom_id res chain seq x y z
N MET A 1 -38.34 52.80 -36.75
CA MET A 1 -38.07 52.10 -35.49
C MET A 1 -37.12 50.97 -35.81
N LEU A 2 -35.80 51.18 -35.60
CA LEU A 2 -34.76 50.16 -35.79
C LEU A 2 -34.57 49.41 -34.46
N ARG A 3 -34.85 48.11 -34.44
CA ARG A 3 -34.53 47.23 -33.29
C ARG A 3 -33.10 46.70 -33.47
N CYS A 4 -32.22 47.18 -32.60
CA CYS A 4 -30.85 46.67 -32.49
C CYS A 4 -30.87 45.41 -31.63
N ASN A 5 -30.60 44.23 -32.25
CA ASN A 5 -30.37 43.01 -31.50
C ASN A 5 -28.90 42.94 -31.06
N ILE A 6 -28.64 43.09 -29.77
CA ILE A 6 -27.33 42.88 -29.18
C ILE A 6 -27.18 41.38 -28.97
N LEU A 7 -26.31 40.75 -29.79
CA LEU A 7 -25.90 39.34 -29.62
C LEU A 7 -24.80 39.30 -28.56
N THR A 8 -25.14 38.86 -27.36
CA THR A 8 -24.17 38.65 -26.27
C THR A 8 -23.47 37.30 -26.49
N ILE A 9 -22.23 37.34 -26.98
CA ILE A 9 -21.37 36.16 -27.11
C ILE A 9 -20.81 35.85 -25.71
N PHE A 10 -21.31 34.80 -25.08
CA PHE A 10 -20.66 34.18 -23.91
C PHE A 10 -19.44 33.40 -24.41
N LEU A 11 -18.25 33.94 -24.22
CA LEU A 11 -17.01 33.19 -24.29
C LEU A 11 -16.93 32.32 -23.01
N ALA A 12 -17.27 31.04 -23.14
CA ALA A 12 -16.92 30.05 -22.13
C ALA A 12 -15.41 29.83 -22.20
N PHE A 13 -14.67 30.47 -21.32
CA PHE A 13 -13.30 30.06 -21.01
C PHE A 13 -13.40 28.72 -20.30
N SER A 14 -13.22 27.63 -21.03
CA SER A 14 -12.83 26.35 -20.41
C SER A 14 -11.41 26.55 -19.85
N LEU A 15 -11.32 26.84 -18.56
CA LEU A 15 -10.09 26.64 -17.81
C LEU A 15 -9.78 25.14 -17.92
N LEU A 16 -8.92 24.77 -18.86
CA LEU A 16 -8.18 23.53 -18.77
C LEU A 16 -7.34 23.67 -17.50
N ALA A 17 -7.83 23.12 -16.39
CA ALA A 17 -7.00 22.91 -15.22
C ALA A 17 -5.85 22.00 -15.71
N GLU A 18 -4.68 22.56 -15.94
CA GLU A 18 -3.47 21.76 -16.09
C GLU A 18 -3.41 20.85 -14.87
N ALA A 19 -3.35 19.55 -15.11
CA ALA A 19 -3.22 18.60 -14.04
C ALA A 19 -1.91 18.97 -13.31
N GLN A 20 -2.03 19.49 -12.10
CA GLN A 20 -0.89 19.84 -11.28
C GLN A 20 -0.01 18.60 -11.12
N ASP A 21 1.26 18.77 -11.42
CA ASP A 21 2.21 17.64 -11.48
C ASP A 21 2.99 17.52 -10.18
N TRP A 22 3.13 16.30 -9.67
CA TRP A 22 3.90 16.04 -8.46
C TRP A 22 5.37 15.82 -8.80
N LYS A 23 6.29 16.45 -8.07
CA LYS A 23 7.74 16.28 -8.22
C LYS A 23 8.39 15.98 -6.89
N VAL A 24 9.47 15.20 -6.94
CA VAL A 24 10.37 15.04 -5.79
C VAL A 24 11.21 16.29 -5.66
N VAL A 25 11.11 16.96 -4.51
CA VAL A 25 11.89 18.14 -4.18
C VAL A 25 13.05 17.83 -3.24
N ARG A 26 12.97 16.69 -2.53
CA ARG A 26 14.05 16.21 -1.66
C ARG A 26 13.94 14.70 -1.41
N GLU A 27 15.09 14.05 -1.34
CA GLU A 27 15.24 12.70 -0.82
C GLU A 27 16.14 12.75 0.42
N ASN A 28 15.61 12.31 1.55
CA ASN A 28 16.39 12.22 2.76
C ASN A 28 17.10 10.86 2.87
N PRO A 29 18.26 10.80 3.52
CA PRO A 29 18.97 9.54 3.73
C PRO A 29 18.16 8.61 4.64
N GLN A 30 18.32 7.30 4.46
CA GLN A 30 17.73 6.33 5.38
C GLN A 30 18.40 6.38 6.75
N LYS A 31 17.59 6.24 7.81
CA LYS A 31 18.03 6.18 9.20
C LYS A 31 17.42 4.96 9.90
N ALA A 32 18.13 4.40 10.86
CA ALA A 32 17.62 3.35 11.75
C ALA A 32 17.66 3.85 13.19
N PHE A 33 16.70 3.40 13.99
CA PHE A 33 16.50 3.83 15.39
C PHE A 33 16.54 2.61 16.35
N PRO A 34 17.67 1.89 16.42
CA PRO A 34 17.72 0.58 17.13
C PRO A 34 17.56 0.67 18.64
N LYS A 35 17.58 1.88 19.24
CA LYS A 35 17.34 2.08 20.66
C LYS A 35 15.85 2.19 21.01
N THR A 36 15.02 2.58 20.07
CA THR A 36 13.60 2.88 20.26
C THR A 36 12.68 2.06 19.38
N VAL A 37 13.24 1.40 18.35
CA VAL A 37 12.55 0.46 17.48
C VAL A 37 13.15 -0.91 17.67
N ALA A 38 12.38 -1.81 18.31
CA ALA A 38 12.76 -3.22 18.45
C ALA A 38 12.82 -3.89 17.09
N ALA A 39 13.61 -4.97 16.98
CA ALA A 39 13.65 -5.78 15.77
C ALA A 39 12.25 -6.31 15.43
N GLY A 40 11.86 -6.22 14.16
CA GLY A 40 10.58 -6.67 13.66
C GLY A 40 10.66 -7.05 12.18
N ASN A 41 9.55 -7.53 11.65
CA ASN A 41 9.34 -7.74 10.23
C ASN A 41 8.25 -6.75 9.81
N TYR A 42 8.59 -5.46 9.92
CA TYR A 42 7.62 -4.39 9.66
C TYR A 42 7.43 -4.22 8.16
N SER A 43 6.18 -4.35 7.71
CA SER A 43 5.81 -4.33 6.32
C SER A 43 5.02 -3.08 5.96
N GLY A 44 3.74 -2.96 6.31
CA GLY A 44 2.90 -1.82 5.98
C GLY A 44 2.86 -0.73 7.05
N ILE A 45 2.57 0.52 6.64
CA ILE A 45 2.45 1.68 7.54
C ILE A 45 1.28 2.58 7.14
N ALA A 46 0.50 3.06 8.12
CA ALA A 46 -0.57 4.04 7.94
C ALA A 46 -0.52 5.15 8.97
N HIS A 47 -0.73 6.39 8.55
CA HIS A 47 -0.89 7.51 9.47
C HIS A 47 -2.23 7.43 10.20
N LEU A 48 -2.25 7.48 11.53
CA LEU A 48 -3.47 7.47 12.33
C LEU A 48 -3.91 8.89 12.72
N TYR A 49 -3.10 9.59 13.47
CA TYR A 49 -3.33 10.97 13.94
C TYR A 49 -2.00 11.56 14.45
N ASP A 50 -1.85 12.87 14.40
CA ASP A 50 -0.67 13.62 14.86
C ASP A 50 0.66 13.01 14.36
N ASP A 51 1.47 12.49 15.28
CA ASP A 51 2.75 11.83 15.01
C ASP A 51 2.65 10.29 15.18
N ILE A 52 1.42 9.74 15.28
CA ILE A 52 1.15 8.33 15.52
C ILE A 52 0.79 7.60 14.22
N TYR A 53 1.45 6.46 14.02
CA TYR A 53 1.31 5.59 12.87
C TYR A 53 1.02 4.17 13.30
N ALA A 54 0.15 3.47 12.56
CA ALA A 54 -0.02 2.04 12.66
C ALA A 54 0.95 1.34 11.73
N VAL A 55 1.65 0.32 12.22
CA VAL A 55 2.61 -0.48 11.45
C VAL A 55 2.27 -1.95 11.62
N VAL A 56 2.07 -2.67 10.52
CA VAL A 56 1.88 -4.13 10.56
C VAL A 56 3.21 -4.86 10.47
N SER A 57 3.21 -6.11 10.91
CA SER A 57 4.33 -7.04 10.79
C SER A 57 3.85 -8.34 10.16
N ASP A 58 4.58 -8.82 9.16
CA ASP A 58 4.29 -10.05 8.42
C ASP A 58 4.29 -11.31 9.31
N LYS A 59 5.08 -11.33 10.37
CA LYS A 59 5.30 -12.52 11.22
C LYS A 59 4.83 -12.37 12.67
N SER A 60 3.91 -11.44 12.94
CA SER A 60 3.36 -11.28 14.29
C SER A 60 2.05 -12.05 14.44
N ASP A 61 2.05 -13.05 15.33
CA ASP A 61 0.85 -13.82 15.69
C ASP A 61 -0.04 -13.10 16.73
N SER A 62 0.51 -12.12 17.46
CA SER A 62 -0.17 -11.48 18.59
C SER A 62 -0.61 -10.06 18.28
N ALA A 63 0.19 -9.30 17.55
CA ALA A 63 -0.12 -7.93 17.21
C ALA A 63 -1.04 -7.83 15.98
N LEU A 64 -2.11 -7.05 16.08
CA LEU A 64 -2.86 -6.61 14.92
C LEU A 64 -2.04 -5.57 14.16
N TYR A 65 -1.55 -4.57 14.88
CA TYR A 65 -0.58 -3.58 14.41
C TYR A 65 0.20 -2.99 15.59
N PHE A 66 1.37 -2.43 15.31
CA PHE A 66 2.19 -1.68 16.25
C PHE A 66 1.86 -0.19 16.15
N ASN A 67 1.94 0.52 17.28
CA ASN A 67 1.84 1.97 17.31
C ASN A 67 3.24 2.56 17.29
N PHE A 68 3.54 3.35 16.27
CA PHE A 68 4.81 4.05 16.12
C PHE A 68 4.59 5.55 16.29
N ARG A 69 5.50 6.21 16.99
CA ARG A 69 5.66 7.66 16.92
C ARG A 69 6.76 7.99 15.94
N ILE A 70 6.48 8.84 14.95
CA ILE A 70 7.45 9.25 13.95
C ILE A 70 7.44 10.76 13.85
N LEU A 71 8.55 11.39 14.30
CA LEU A 71 8.78 12.82 14.17
C LEU A 71 9.74 13.08 13.02
N VAL A 72 9.38 14.03 12.18
CA VAL A 72 10.22 14.50 11.09
C VAL A 72 10.54 15.99 11.27
N ASN A 73 11.68 16.42 10.79
CA ASN A 73 12.03 17.82 10.78
C ASN A 73 11.03 18.62 9.93
N PRO A 74 10.39 19.69 10.45
CA PRO A 74 9.31 20.41 9.76
C PRO A 74 9.78 21.20 8.53
N LYS A 75 11.11 21.40 8.35
CA LYS A 75 11.68 22.10 7.20
C LYS A 75 12.28 21.14 6.17
N THR A 76 12.80 20.01 6.62
CA THR A 76 13.53 19.09 5.73
C THR A 76 12.77 17.80 5.47
N GLY A 77 11.82 17.44 6.34
CA GLY A 77 11.13 16.16 6.30
C GLY A 77 12.00 14.97 6.71
N GLU A 78 13.24 15.20 7.18
CA GLU A 78 14.13 14.14 7.62
C GLU A 78 13.62 13.47 8.90
N PRO A 79 13.64 12.11 9.04
CA PRO A 79 13.24 11.45 10.28
C PRO A 79 14.16 11.84 11.43
N GLU A 80 13.63 12.43 12.50
CA GLU A 80 14.39 12.86 13.68
C GLU A 80 14.26 11.85 14.83
N GLN A 81 13.04 11.34 15.03
CA GLN A 81 12.76 10.35 16.06
C GLN A 81 11.76 9.33 15.52
N VAL A 82 12.04 8.06 15.78
CA VAL A 82 11.11 6.96 15.56
C VAL A 82 11.12 6.08 16.79
N GLU A 83 9.93 5.75 17.30
CA GLU A 83 9.75 4.97 18.51
C GLU A 83 8.60 3.98 18.35
N ASN A 84 8.82 2.72 18.68
CA ASN A 84 7.76 1.72 18.80
C ASN A 84 7.16 1.82 20.20
N LEU A 85 5.90 2.25 20.27
CA LEU A 85 5.15 2.45 21.51
C LEU A 85 4.45 1.16 22.01
N GLY A 86 4.66 0.04 21.34
CA GLY A 86 3.96 -1.21 21.62
C GLY A 86 2.92 -1.54 20.55
N PHE A 87 2.13 -2.56 20.82
CA PHE A 87 1.19 -3.06 19.82
C PHE A 87 -0.24 -3.15 20.36
N THR A 88 -1.18 -3.14 19.43
CA THR A 88 -2.59 -3.44 19.67
C THR A 88 -2.77 -4.95 19.48
N GLU A 89 -3.35 -5.61 20.48
CA GLU A 89 -3.61 -7.05 20.41
C GLU A 89 -4.65 -7.38 19.35
N ARG A 90 -4.50 -8.54 18.77
CA ARG A 90 -5.45 -9.07 17.79
C ARG A 90 -6.75 -9.46 18.48
N THR A 91 -7.85 -8.94 17.93
CA THR A 91 -9.21 -9.23 18.39
C THR A 91 -9.97 -10.17 17.47
N ASP A 92 -9.44 -10.47 16.28
CA ASP A 92 -10.08 -11.30 15.26
C ASP A 92 -10.09 -12.81 15.62
N GLY A 93 -9.37 -13.19 16.66
CA GLY A 93 -9.39 -14.54 17.24
C GLY A 93 -10.07 -14.64 18.61
N MET A 94 -10.86 -13.62 18.99
CA MET A 94 -11.59 -13.62 20.26
C MET A 94 -13.07 -13.98 20.03
N LEU A 95 -13.66 -14.74 20.94
CA LEU A 95 -15.10 -14.94 20.99
C LEU A 95 -15.82 -13.69 21.53
N ASN A 96 -17.12 -13.58 21.29
CA ASN A 96 -17.94 -12.45 21.78
C ASN A 96 -17.96 -12.30 23.31
N ASP A 97 -17.54 -13.33 24.06
CA ASP A 97 -17.40 -13.30 25.52
C ASP A 97 -15.98 -12.91 25.98
N GLY A 98 -15.12 -12.49 25.06
CA GLY A 98 -13.73 -12.08 25.34
C GLY A 98 -12.76 -13.25 25.55
N LYS A 99 -13.18 -14.50 25.27
CA LYS A 99 -12.28 -15.66 25.36
C LYS A 99 -11.58 -15.92 24.05
N PRO A 100 -10.30 -16.36 24.10
CA PRO A 100 -9.61 -16.76 22.88
C PRO A 100 -10.35 -17.90 22.18
N TRP A 101 -10.51 -17.80 20.86
CA TRP A 101 -10.98 -18.90 20.03
C TRP A 101 -9.97 -20.06 20.12
N GLN A 102 -10.43 -21.25 20.45
CA GLN A 102 -9.61 -22.47 20.37
C GLN A 102 -9.50 -22.87 18.88
N GLY A 103 -8.39 -22.54 18.24
CA GLY A 103 -8.16 -22.76 16.82
C GLY A 103 -7.80 -21.47 16.09
N LEU A 104 -7.16 -20.52 16.77
CA LEU A 104 -6.59 -19.32 16.17
C LEU A 104 -5.85 -19.69 14.90
N GLU A 105 -6.36 -19.16 13.80
CA GLU A 105 -5.64 -19.17 12.53
C GLU A 105 -4.27 -18.51 12.78
N LYS A 106 -3.20 -19.23 12.50
CA LYS A 106 -1.82 -18.74 12.57
C LYS A 106 -1.38 -18.32 11.17
N GLY A 107 -0.42 -17.42 11.10
CA GLY A 107 0.18 -17.05 9.83
C GLY A 107 -0.69 -16.10 9.02
N PHE A 108 -1.13 -15.01 9.62
CA PHE A 108 -1.89 -13.96 8.93
C PHE A 108 -1.06 -13.23 7.89
N ASP A 109 0.24 -13.11 8.14
CA ASP A 109 1.17 -12.49 7.20
C ASP A 109 0.63 -11.12 6.75
N HIS A 110 0.59 -10.17 7.70
CA HIS A 110 0.05 -8.83 7.46
C HIS A 110 1.06 -7.99 6.71
N GLU A 111 0.72 -7.57 5.49
CA GLU A 111 1.65 -6.90 4.60
C GLU A 111 1.36 -5.40 4.44
N ALA A 112 0.10 -5.01 4.30
CA ALA A 112 -0.27 -3.61 4.15
C ALA A 112 -1.36 -3.19 5.11
N ILE A 113 -1.39 -1.87 5.41
CA ILE A 113 -2.39 -1.26 6.29
C ILE A 113 -2.74 0.13 5.79
N VAL A 114 -4.02 0.50 5.83
CA VAL A 114 -4.48 1.85 5.51
C VAL A 114 -5.64 2.28 6.40
N LYS A 115 -5.62 3.53 6.85
CA LYS A 115 -6.75 4.14 7.57
C LYS A 115 -7.83 4.54 6.58
N VAL A 116 -9.07 4.05 6.76
CA VAL A 116 -10.21 4.31 5.86
C VAL A 116 -11.29 5.20 6.51
N SER A 117 -11.21 5.40 7.82
CA SER A 117 -12.04 6.37 8.57
C SER A 117 -11.35 6.73 9.89
N ASP A 118 -11.92 7.64 10.67
CA ASP A 118 -11.38 7.95 12.00
C ASP A 118 -11.50 6.80 13.00
N SER A 119 -12.29 5.80 12.71
CA SER A 119 -12.53 4.64 13.59
C SER A 119 -12.14 3.29 13.00
N THR A 120 -11.76 3.22 11.72
CA THR A 120 -11.44 1.94 11.07
C THR A 120 -10.25 2.03 10.13
N LEU A 121 -9.58 0.90 9.97
CA LEU A 121 -8.49 0.65 9.04
C LEU A 121 -8.73 -0.64 8.27
N VAL A 122 -8.05 -0.82 7.14
CA VAL A 122 -8.03 -2.07 6.37
C VAL A 122 -6.62 -2.62 6.38
N ILE A 123 -6.50 -3.93 6.58
CA ILE A 123 -5.23 -4.67 6.54
C ILE A 123 -5.31 -5.70 5.41
N ALA A 124 -4.24 -5.78 4.62
CA ALA A 124 -3.99 -6.88 3.69
C ALA A 124 -3.23 -7.99 4.39
N SER A 125 -3.66 -9.24 4.17
CA SER A 125 -3.02 -10.43 4.74
C SER A 125 -2.69 -11.41 3.64
N GLU A 126 -1.40 -11.66 3.41
CA GLU A 126 -0.92 -12.58 2.39
C GLU A 126 -1.35 -14.01 2.68
N GLY A 127 -1.18 -14.49 3.90
CA GLY A 127 -1.48 -15.86 4.30
C GLY A 127 -2.93 -16.31 4.04
N TYR A 128 -3.86 -15.37 3.93
CA TYR A 128 -5.29 -15.64 3.63
C TYR A 128 -5.78 -15.02 2.33
N CYS A 129 -4.92 -14.41 1.53
CA CYS A 129 -5.29 -13.69 0.30
C CYS A 129 -6.49 -12.76 0.55
N ARG A 130 -6.37 -11.91 1.58
CA ARG A 130 -7.51 -11.21 2.17
C ARG A 130 -7.23 -9.75 2.44
N LEU A 131 -8.24 -8.91 2.21
CA LEU A 131 -8.35 -7.57 2.75
C LEU A 131 -9.45 -7.56 3.79
N LYS A 132 -9.19 -7.03 4.99
CA LYS A 132 -10.18 -6.99 6.08
C LYS A 132 -10.13 -5.66 6.82
N GLU A 133 -11.34 -5.14 7.09
CA GLU A 133 -11.55 -3.96 7.92
C GLU A 133 -11.48 -4.31 9.41
N PHE A 134 -10.81 -3.46 10.19
CA PHE A 134 -10.68 -3.57 11.64
C PHE A 134 -10.96 -2.23 12.31
N PRO A 135 -11.46 -2.21 13.54
CA PRO A 135 -11.56 -0.98 14.31
C PRO A 135 -10.17 -0.47 14.72
N ILE A 136 -10.00 0.85 14.78
CA ILE A 136 -8.87 1.48 15.46
C ILE A 136 -9.15 1.39 16.95
N LEU A 137 -8.35 0.60 17.67
CA LEU A 137 -8.51 0.40 19.10
C LEU A 137 -7.71 1.47 19.87
N PRO A 138 -8.27 2.03 20.95
CA PRO A 138 -7.51 2.91 21.83
C PRO A 138 -6.38 2.14 22.51
N THR A 139 -5.25 2.81 22.75
CA THR A 139 -4.00 2.24 23.30
C THR A 139 -4.07 1.78 24.77
N SER A 140 -5.24 1.82 25.42
CA SER A 140 -5.40 1.46 26.83
C SER A 140 -6.54 0.45 27.05
N ALA A 141 -6.59 -0.13 28.26
CA ALA A 141 -7.49 -1.19 28.76
C ALA A 141 -9.01 -1.10 28.39
N ASP A 142 -9.43 -0.12 27.64
CA ASP A 142 -10.79 0.01 27.11
C ASP A 142 -11.05 -0.83 25.84
N ALA A 143 -10.03 -1.43 25.26
CA ALA A 143 -10.17 -2.32 24.09
C ALA A 143 -11.15 -3.49 24.35
N ALA A 144 -11.22 -3.97 25.58
CA ALA A 144 -12.18 -4.99 25.99
C ALA A 144 -13.64 -4.50 26.02
N LYS A 145 -13.88 -3.19 25.99
CA LYS A 145 -15.22 -2.57 26.05
C LYS A 145 -15.74 -2.14 24.67
N VAL A 146 -14.90 -2.07 23.66
CA VAL A 146 -15.34 -1.83 22.29
C VAL A 146 -15.98 -3.12 21.80
N GLY A 147 -17.30 -3.19 21.93
CA GLY A 147 -18.06 -4.34 21.44
C GLY A 147 -17.66 -4.64 20.00
N TYR A 148 -17.39 -5.91 19.70
CA TYR A 148 -17.10 -6.39 18.35
C TYR A 148 -18.11 -5.80 17.39
N GLN A 149 -17.71 -4.94 16.48
CA GLN A 149 -18.56 -4.55 15.37
C GLN A 149 -18.66 -5.77 14.45
N GLN A 150 -19.73 -6.53 14.65
CA GLN A 150 -20.13 -7.63 13.79
C GLN A 150 -20.46 -7.06 12.42
N ASN A 151 -19.83 -7.09 11.41
CA ASN A 151 -20.08 -6.64 10.03
C ASN A 151 -19.04 -5.65 9.49
N LEU A 152 -17.78 -5.79 9.90
CA LEU A 152 -16.69 -5.13 9.18
C LEU A 152 -16.46 -5.81 7.82
N TRP A 153 -16.04 -5.02 6.84
CA TRP A 153 -15.81 -5.50 5.49
C TRP A 153 -14.66 -6.51 5.42
N GLU A 154 -14.84 -7.54 4.61
CA GLU A 154 -13.81 -8.50 4.26
C GLU A 154 -13.97 -8.93 2.81
N SER A 155 -12.87 -9.02 2.08
CA SER A 155 -12.80 -9.59 0.74
C SER A 155 -11.67 -10.61 0.68
N ARG A 156 -11.94 -11.77 0.07
CA ARG A 156 -10.97 -12.87 -0.09
C ARG A 156 -10.88 -13.30 -1.54
N TRP A 157 -9.69 -13.68 -1.95
CA TRP A 157 -9.42 -14.22 -3.27
C TRP A 157 -8.95 -15.67 -3.18
N PRO A 158 -9.19 -16.50 -4.22
CA PRO A 158 -8.65 -17.84 -4.27
C PRO A 158 -7.11 -17.79 -4.27
N SER A 159 -6.47 -18.47 -3.34
CA SER A 159 -5.00 -18.56 -3.29
C SER A 159 -4.40 -19.18 -4.57
N ALA A 160 -5.20 -19.98 -5.29
CA ALA A 160 -4.81 -20.55 -6.58
C ALA A 160 -4.56 -19.52 -7.68
N ASP A 161 -5.06 -18.28 -7.54
CA ASP A 161 -4.82 -17.21 -8.51
C ASP A 161 -3.43 -16.58 -8.38
N PHE A 162 -2.79 -16.76 -7.24
CA PHE A 162 -1.49 -16.19 -6.91
C PHE A 162 -0.34 -17.20 -7.02
N TYR A 163 0.86 -16.73 -7.24
CA TYR A 163 2.06 -17.50 -6.97
C TYR A 163 2.36 -17.46 -5.47
N PRO A 164 2.97 -18.51 -4.89
CA PRO A 164 3.33 -18.51 -3.47
C PRO A 164 4.21 -17.30 -3.13
N ASN A 165 3.92 -16.65 -2.01
CA ASN A 165 4.60 -15.45 -1.51
C ASN A 165 4.56 -14.24 -2.49
N TYR A 166 3.45 -14.10 -3.25
CA TYR A 166 3.22 -12.98 -4.17
C TYR A 166 1.75 -12.59 -4.16
N ASN A 167 1.28 -12.13 -3.03
CA ASN A 167 -0.12 -11.79 -2.81
C ASN A 167 -0.36 -10.28 -2.78
N PHE A 168 -1.20 -9.80 -1.87
CA PHE A 168 -1.47 -8.38 -1.68
C PHE A 168 -0.50 -7.81 -0.65
N GLU A 169 0.43 -6.98 -1.10
CA GLU A 169 1.40 -6.27 -0.25
C GLU A 169 1.14 -4.76 -0.18
N SER A 170 0.05 -4.26 -0.77
CA SER A 170 -0.15 -2.83 -0.89
C SER A 170 -1.59 -2.40 -0.70
N LEU A 171 -1.77 -1.26 -0.03
CA LEU A 171 -3.06 -0.59 0.16
C LEU A 171 -2.92 0.92 0.07
N ALA A 172 -3.85 1.57 -0.63
CA ALA A 172 -3.97 3.03 -0.59
C ALA A 172 -5.43 3.43 -0.46
N PHE A 173 -5.69 4.55 0.22
CA PHE A 173 -7.03 5.08 0.37
C PHE A 173 -7.12 6.55 -0.05
N ASP A 174 -7.88 6.80 -1.10
CA ASP A 174 -8.25 8.16 -1.51
C ASP A 174 -9.45 8.61 -0.68
N SER A 175 -9.18 9.37 0.36
CA SER A 175 -10.20 9.82 1.30
C SER A 175 -11.20 10.80 0.67
N ALA A 176 -10.79 11.59 -0.33
CA ALA A 176 -11.64 12.55 -1.00
C ALA A 176 -12.70 11.87 -1.89
N ARG A 177 -12.32 10.77 -2.56
CA ARG A 177 -13.22 10.02 -3.46
C ARG A 177 -13.77 8.76 -2.80
N GLN A 178 -13.31 8.42 -1.61
CA GLN A 178 -13.66 7.18 -0.90
C GLN A 178 -13.35 5.94 -1.76
N TYR A 179 -12.14 5.89 -2.34
CA TYR A 179 -11.65 4.74 -3.10
C TYR A 179 -10.56 4.01 -2.34
N LEU A 180 -10.75 2.71 -2.14
CA LEU A 180 -9.71 1.81 -1.63
C LEU A 180 -9.02 1.15 -2.83
N TRP A 181 -7.69 1.21 -2.84
CA TRP A 181 -6.84 0.66 -3.90
C TRP A 181 -5.95 -0.45 -3.37
N THR A 182 -5.74 -1.47 -4.17
CA THR A 182 -4.75 -2.53 -3.95
C THR A 182 -4.22 -3.05 -5.28
N ILE A 183 -3.05 -3.65 -5.25
CA ILE A 183 -2.43 -4.32 -6.38
C ILE A 183 -1.67 -5.55 -5.86
N PRO A 184 -1.73 -6.72 -6.51
CA PRO A 184 -0.89 -7.86 -6.17
C PRO A 184 0.59 -7.50 -6.32
N GLU A 185 1.45 -8.05 -5.49
CA GLU A 185 2.89 -7.83 -5.60
C GLU A 185 3.43 -8.25 -6.96
N SER A 186 2.97 -9.39 -7.48
CA SER A 186 3.45 -9.93 -8.74
C SER A 186 2.32 -10.36 -9.68
N THR A 187 2.69 -10.80 -10.88
CA THR A 187 1.77 -11.30 -11.91
C THR A 187 0.93 -12.45 -11.41
N LEU A 188 -0.39 -12.39 -11.62
CA LEU A 188 -1.29 -13.50 -11.31
C LEU A 188 -1.02 -14.69 -12.25
N ARG A 189 -1.28 -15.93 -11.78
CA ARG A 189 -1.04 -17.18 -12.56
C ARG A 189 -1.68 -17.16 -13.93
N LYS A 190 -2.85 -16.56 -14.06
CA LYS A 190 -3.58 -16.46 -15.33
C LYS A 190 -2.98 -15.44 -16.30
N ASP A 191 -2.24 -14.46 -15.79
CA ASP A 191 -1.69 -13.35 -16.56
C ASP A 191 -0.24 -13.59 -17.01
N GLY A 192 0.42 -14.64 -16.49
CA GLY A 192 1.77 -14.99 -16.88
C GLY A 192 2.62 -15.57 -15.78
N GLN A 193 3.92 -15.30 -15.84
CA GLN A 193 4.89 -15.72 -14.84
C GLN A 193 5.52 -14.49 -14.16
N PRO A 194 5.87 -14.59 -12.86
CA PRO A 194 6.62 -13.55 -12.18
C PRO A 194 7.93 -13.22 -12.90
N ALA A 195 8.27 -11.95 -12.90
CA ALA A 195 9.54 -11.45 -13.45
C ALA A 195 10.73 -12.06 -12.70
N THR A 196 11.70 -12.54 -13.42
CA THR A 196 12.97 -13.05 -12.90
C THR A 196 14.14 -12.55 -13.73
N PRO A 197 15.37 -12.50 -13.18
CA PRO A 197 16.55 -12.15 -13.96
C PRO A 197 16.78 -13.06 -15.18
N GLN A 198 16.29 -14.31 -15.14
CA GLN A 198 16.50 -15.30 -16.19
C GLN A 198 15.46 -15.23 -17.29
N ASN A 199 14.20 -14.94 -16.94
CA ASN A 199 13.15 -14.82 -17.96
C ASN A 199 13.06 -13.41 -18.57
N GLY A 200 13.56 -12.37 -17.85
CA GLY A 200 13.57 -10.99 -18.32
C GLY A 200 12.17 -10.40 -18.57
N LEU A 201 11.12 -11.03 -18.04
CA LEU A 201 9.75 -10.56 -18.21
C LEU A 201 9.50 -9.31 -17.37
N ALA A 202 8.48 -8.56 -17.74
CA ALA A 202 7.89 -7.52 -16.90
C ALA A 202 6.63 -8.08 -16.23
N ASN A 203 6.43 -7.79 -14.94
CA ASN A 203 5.20 -8.16 -14.25
C ASN A 203 4.01 -7.36 -14.79
N GLN A 204 2.96 -8.07 -15.17
CA GLN A 204 1.67 -7.51 -15.59
C GLN A 204 0.70 -7.64 -14.42
N LEU A 205 0.31 -6.52 -13.85
CA LEU A 205 -0.43 -6.48 -12.60
C LEU A 205 -1.83 -5.89 -12.78
N ARG A 206 -2.74 -6.23 -11.86
CA ARG A 206 -4.10 -5.73 -11.81
C ARG A 206 -4.25 -4.76 -10.65
N LEU A 207 -4.20 -3.46 -10.92
CA LEU A 207 -4.55 -2.44 -9.94
C LEU A 207 -6.07 -2.45 -9.76
N MET A 208 -6.54 -2.71 -8.55
CA MET A 208 -7.94 -2.83 -8.19
C MET A 208 -8.40 -1.62 -7.40
N ARG A 209 -9.56 -1.07 -7.75
CA ARG A 209 -10.24 0.01 -7.05
C ARG A 209 -11.56 -0.48 -6.51
N PHE A 210 -11.79 -0.28 -5.22
CA PHE A 210 -13.10 -0.46 -4.60
C PHE A 210 -13.74 0.88 -4.33
N ASP A 211 -14.99 1.07 -4.73
CA ASP A 211 -15.80 2.23 -4.36
C ASP A 211 -16.29 2.05 -2.91
N TRP A 212 -15.40 2.44 -1.97
CA TRP A 212 -15.60 2.27 -0.55
C TRP A 212 -16.86 2.97 -0.04
N GLY A 213 -17.14 4.17 -0.55
CA GLY A 213 -18.32 4.95 -0.18
C GLY A 213 -19.60 4.20 -0.51
N LYS A 214 -19.75 3.72 -1.76
CA LYS A 214 -20.93 2.93 -2.18
C LYS A 214 -21.05 1.60 -1.45
N MET A 215 -19.92 0.93 -1.19
CA MET A 215 -19.93 -0.31 -0.41
C MET A 215 -20.49 -0.07 0.99
N LYS A 216 -20.03 0.98 1.68
CA LYS A 216 -20.52 1.34 3.03
C LYS A 216 -22.00 1.73 3.05
N GLU A 217 -22.45 2.53 2.08
CA GLU A 217 -23.86 2.92 1.97
C GLU A 217 -24.78 1.72 1.81
N ASN A 218 -24.41 0.76 0.96
CA ASN A 218 -25.23 -0.44 0.73
C ASN A 218 -25.23 -1.38 1.93
N ARG A 219 -24.11 -1.57 2.59
CA ARG A 219 -24.04 -2.39 3.82
C ARG A 219 -24.92 -1.83 4.92
N ASN A 220 -24.98 -0.51 5.06
CA ASN A 220 -25.87 0.13 6.01
C ASN A 220 -27.37 -0.09 5.66
N LYS A 221 -27.71 -0.18 4.37
CA LYS A 221 -29.07 -0.47 3.91
C LYS A 221 -29.43 -1.96 4.07
N GLU A 222 -28.46 -2.85 3.86
CA GLU A 222 -28.62 -4.32 3.91
C GLU A 222 -28.48 -4.90 5.33
N ALA A 223 -27.93 -4.14 6.29
CA ALA A 223 -27.88 -4.55 7.71
C ALA A 223 -29.25 -4.79 8.33
N TYR A 224 -30.32 -4.40 7.64
CA TYR A 224 -31.71 -4.77 7.96
C TYR A 224 -32.14 -6.13 7.35
N SER A 225 -31.31 -6.78 6.52
CA SER A 225 -31.58 -8.10 5.95
C SER A 225 -30.42 -9.06 6.32
N GLU A 226 -30.74 -10.15 7.01
CA GLU A 226 -29.81 -11.09 7.67
C GLU A 226 -28.83 -11.88 6.76
N GLN A 227 -28.58 -11.48 5.50
CA GLN A 227 -27.68 -12.19 4.59
C GLN A 227 -26.74 -11.24 3.82
N VAL A 228 -25.68 -10.79 4.48
CA VAL A 228 -24.56 -10.14 3.79
C VAL A 228 -23.64 -11.22 3.19
N ASN A 229 -23.76 -11.48 1.91
CA ASN A 229 -22.86 -12.37 1.18
C ASN A 229 -21.64 -11.58 0.66
N SER A 230 -20.42 -12.08 0.89
CA SER A 230 -19.16 -11.54 0.37
C SER A 230 -19.09 -11.40 -1.17
N LYS A 231 -20.02 -12.01 -1.89
CA LYS A 231 -20.17 -11.87 -3.35
C LYS A 231 -20.75 -10.54 -3.83
N GLN A 232 -21.20 -9.68 -2.93
CA GLN A 232 -21.93 -8.46 -3.26
C GLN A 232 -21.01 -7.24 -3.44
N ASP A 233 -19.83 -7.27 -2.83
CA ASP A 233 -18.87 -6.15 -2.85
C ASP A 233 -18.13 -6.01 -4.18
N SER A 234 -18.06 -7.08 -4.96
CA SER A 234 -17.43 -7.11 -6.28
C SER A 234 -18.08 -6.20 -7.33
N ARG A 235 -19.33 -5.81 -7.13
CA ARG A 235 -20.07 -4.89 -8.02
C ARG A 235 -19.50 -3.45 -8.00
N TYR A 236 -18.68 -3.16 -7.01
CA TYR A 236 -18.06 -1.84 -6.81
C TYR A 236 -16.58 -1.82 -7.12
N MET A 237 -16.07 -2.86 -7.76
CA MET A 237 -14.67 -2.98 -8.12
C MET A 237 -14.44 -2.61 -9.59
N ALA A 238 -13.40 -1.81 -9.83
CA ALA A 238 -12.83 -1.59 -11.15
C ALA A 238 -11.37 -2.03 -11.17
N THR A 239 -10.91 -2.49 -12.33
CA THR A 239 -9.54 -2.97 -12.52
C THR A 239 -8.85 -2.20 -13.62
N TYR A 240 -7.58 -1.89 -13.42
CA TYR A 240 -6.69 -1.21 -14.36
C TYR A 240 -5.46 -2.09 -14.60
N ALA A 241 -4.96 -2.10 -15.83
CA ALA A 241 -3.76 -2.85 -16.17
C ALA A 241 -2.51 -2.03 -15.85
N TYR A 242 -1.59 -2.59 -15.05
CA TYR A 242 -0.32 -1.98 -14.68
C TYR A 242 0.84 -2.84 -15.16
N LEU A 243 1.81 -2.22 -15.83
CA LEU A 243 3.02 -2.89 -16.32
C LEU A 243 4.23 -2.39 -15.54
N MET A 244 4.89 -3.30 -14.83
CA MET A 244 6.17 -3.00 -14.18
C MET A 244 7.30 -2.90 -15.19
N ASP A 245 8.46 -2.42 -14.73
CA ASP A 245 9.69 -2.51 -15.50
C ASP A 245 10.21 -3.96 -15.55
N GLN A 246 11.16 -4.20 -16.44
CA GLN A 246 11.89 -5.47 -16.47
C GLN A 246 12.97 -5.51 -15.37
N PRO A 247 13.44 -6.72 -14.97
CA PRO A 247 14.56 -6.88 -14.04
C PRO A 247 15.78 -6.05 -14.46
N SER A 248 16.44 -5.40 -13.50
CA SER A 248 17.63 -4.59 -13.76
C SER A 248 18.91 -5.42 -13.89
N THR A 249 18.83 -6.73 -13.66
CA THR A 249 19.97 -7.66 -13.71
C THR A 249 19.58 -8.97 -14.39
N HIS A 250 20.54 -9.62 -15.06
CA HIS A 250 20.41 -10.98 -15.59
C HIS A 250 21.21 -12.00 -14.78
N LYS A 251 21.77 -11.58 -13.63
CA LYS A 251 22.57 -12.46 -12.77
C LYS A 251 21.66 -13.45 -12.04
N LYS A 252 22.17 -14.68 -11.81
CA LYS A 252 21.45 -15.64 -10.99
C LYS A 252 21.44 -15.22 -9.53
N ALA A 253 20.26 -15.19 -8.93
CA ALA A 253 20.05 -14.96 -7.51
C ALA A 253 19.88 -16.29 -6.75
N ASP A 254 20.09 -16.25 -5.45
CA ASP A 254 19.66 -17.26 -4.49
C ASP A 254 18.21 -16.97 -4.06
N ILE A 255 17.96 -15.68 -3.74
CA ILE A 255 16.64 -15.14 -3.49
C ILE A 255 16.44 -13.94 -4.43
N TYR A 256 15.31 -13.89 -5.08
CA TYR A 256 14.91 -12.78 -5.95
C TYR A 256 13.44 -12.48 -5.80
N VAL A 257 13.14 -11.24 -5.53
CA VAL A 257 11.77 -10.73 -5.42
C VAL A 257 11.67 -9.45 -6.24
N MET A 258 10.66 -9.36 -7.08
CA MET A 258 10.37 -8.17 -7.86
C MET A 258 8.87 -7.95 -7.95
N GLY A 259 8.41 -6.84 -7.39
CA GLY A 259 7.00 -6.54 -7.30
C GLY A 259 6.69 -5.10 -6.96
N VAL A 260 5.39 -4.80 -6.86
CA VAL A 260 4.90 -3.60 -6.22
C VAL A 260 4.76 -3.89 -4.73
N SER A 261 5.57 -3.21 -3.93
CA SER A 261 5.58 -3.42 -2.48
C SER A 261 4.63 -2.48 -1.74
N GLU A 262 4.29 -1.30 -2.29
CA GLU A 262 3.30 -0.44 -1.64
C GLU A 262 2.68 0.58 -2.59
N LEU A 263 1.50 1.05 -2.22
CA LEU A 263 0.74 2.13 -2.82
C LEU A 263 0.53 3.27 -1.83
N CYS A 264 0.44 4.50 -2.32
CA CYS A 264 0.03 5.63 -1.49
C CYS A 264 -0.81 6.61 -2.30
N ALA A 265 -2.00 6.96 -1.81
CA ALA A 265 -2.88 7.92 -2.48
C ALA A 265 -2.48 9.35 -2.12
N LEU A 266 -2.31 10.18 -3.14
CA LEU A 266 -2.08 11.62 -3.00
C LEU A 266 -3.41 12.37 -2.87
N PRO A 267 -3.42 13.59 -2.32
CA PRO A 267 -4.67 14.34 -2.07
C PRO A 267 -5.51 14.63 -3.33
N ASP A 268 -4.90 14.64 -4.49
CA ASP A 268 -5.58 14.85 -5.78
C ASP A 268 -6.10 13.56 -6.44
N GLY A 269 -5.87 12.40 -5.81
CA GLY A 269 -6.30 11.07 -6.23
C GLY A 269 -5.34 10.37 -7.19
N GLN A 270 -4.19 10.95 -7.48
CA GLN A 270 -3.08 10.23 -8.08
C GLN A 270 -2.48 9.23 -7.08
N LEU A 271 -1.83 8.19 -7.57
CA LEU A 271 -1.20 7.19 -6.73
C LEU A 271 0.32 7.20 -6.91
N LEU A 272 1.02 7.13 -5.80
CA LEU A 272 2.41 6.72 -5.75
C LEU A 272 2.46 5.18 -5.73
N VAL A 273 3.32 4.62 -6.56
CA VAL A 273 3.55 3.17 -6.66
C VAL A 273 5.02 2.90 -6.38
N LEU A 274 5.29 2.08 -5.38
CA LEU A 274 6.63 1.65 -5.03
C LEU A 274 6.94 0.30 -5.69
N GLU A 275 7.71 0.32 -6.78
CA GLU A 275 8.27 -0.89 -7.37
C GLU A 275 9.59 -1.24 -6.68
N ARG A 276 9.75 -2.51 -6.31
CA ARG A 276 10.91 -3.04 -5.62
C ARG A 276 11.52 -4.20 -6.41
N GLU A 277 12.85 -4.23 -6.49
CA GLU A 277 13.64 -5.36 -6.98
C GLU A 277 14.69 -5.72 -5.93
N ALA A 278 14.52 -6.83 -5.23
CA ALA A 278 15.47 -7.37 -4.27
C ALA A 278 16.24 -8.55 -4.89
N PHE A 279 17.56 -8.41 -4.96
CA PHE A 279 18.48 -9.40 -5.49
C PHE A 279 19.45 -9.84 -4.40
N ILE A 280 19.45 -11.10 -4.04
CA ILE A 280 20.30 -11.66 -3.00
C ILE A 280 21.07 -12.86 -3.57
N PRO A 281 22.39 -12.73 -3.82
CA PRO A 281 23.23 -13.82 -4.28
C PRO A 281 23.55 -14.79 -3.13
N LYS A 282 23.98 -16.01 -3.46
CA LYS A 282 24.28 -17.06 -2.47
C LYS A 282 25.26 -16.61 -1.39
N ILE A 283 26.29 -15.84 -1.73
CA ILE A 283 27.28 -15.31 -0.79
C ILE A 283 26.82 -14.06 -0.03
N LYS A 284 25.62 -13.54 -0.31
CA LYS A 284 25.01 -12.32 0.23
C LYS A 284 25.76 -11.01 -0.06
N ILE A 285 27.07 -11.03 -0.26
CA ILE A 285 27.84 -9.86 -0.71
C ILE A 285 27.45 -9.51 -2.14
N GLY A 286 27.11 -8.25 -2.40
CA GLY A 286 26.57 -7.80 -3.67
C GLY A 286 25.04 -7.87 -3.74
N ALA A 287 24.38 -8.25 -2.63
CA ALA A 287 22.93 -8.11 -2.51
C ALA A 287 22.54 -6.64 -2.67
N PHE A 288 21.41 -6.41 -3.32
CA PHE A 288 20.84 -5.08 -3.46
C PHE A 288 19.32 -5.11 -3.42
N CYS A 289 18.75 -4.00 -3.00
CA CYS A 289 17.38 -3.65 -3.22
C CYS A 289 17.32 -2.35 -4.04
N LYS A 290 16.71 -2.41 -5.21
CA LYS A 290 16.45 -1.26 -6.08
C LYS A 290 14.97 -0.92 -5.98
N CYS A 291 14.69 0.33 -5.61
CA CYS A 291 13.35 0.86 -5.51
C CYS A 291 13.14 1.95 -6.55
N LYS A 292 11.93 2.01 -7.10
CA LYS A 292 11.47 3.04 -8.01
C LYS A 292 10.13 3.56 -7.54
N LEU A 293 10.02 4.87 -7.39
CA LEU A 293 8.77 5.53 -7.05
C LEU A 293 8.13 6.09 -8.31
N TYR A 294 7.00 5.53 -8.69
CA TYR A 294 6.21 5.98 -9.84
C TYR A 294 5.00 6.78 -9.40
N LEU A 295 4.59 7.71 -10.25
CA LEU A 295 3.30 8.39 -10.19
C LEU A 295 2.40 7.86 -11.30
N ILE A 296 1.15 7.55 -10.95
CA ILE A 296 0.10 7.16 -11.91
C ILE A 296 -1.18 7.94 -11.63
N ASN A 297 -1.99 8.11 -12.67
CA ASN A 297 -3.35 8.65 -12.55
C ASN A 297 -4.35 7.65 -13.16
N PRO A 298 -4.84 6.67 -12.38
CA PRO A 298 -5.73 5.65 -12.90
C PRO A 298 -7.05 6.20 -13.42
N LEU A 299 -7.56 7.28 -12.80
CA LEU A 299 -8.87 7.85 -13.15
C LEU A 299 -8.87 8.57 -14.50
N ASN A 300 -7.70 8.94 -15.02
CA ASN A 300 -7.54 9.51 -16.37
C ASN A 300 -7.26 8.45 -17.44
N SER A 301 -7.33 7.17 -17.08
CA SER A 301 -7.07 6.03 -17.95
C SER A 301 -8.32 5.19 -18.12
N GLY A 302 -8.42 4.44 -19.20
CA GLY A 302 -9.49 3.47 -19.37
C GLY A 302 -9.43 2.34 -18.34
N GLU A 303 -10.58 1.99 -17.76
CA GLU A 303 -10.70 0.82 -16.91
C GLU A 303 -10.53 -0.45 -17.77
N PHE A 304 -9.72 -1.40 -17.28
CA PHE A 304 -9.58 -2.70 -17.96
C PHE A 304 -10.87 -3.52 -17.84
N SER A 305 -11.51 -3.47 -16.67
CA SER A 305 -12.83 -4.07 -16.44
C SER A 305 -13.56 -3.36 -15.29
N THR A 306 -14.88 -3.29 -15.40
CA THR A 306 -15.77 -2.63 -14.44
C THR A 306 -16.53 -3.60 -13.53
N ASP A 307 -16.35 -4.91 -13.69
CA ASP A 307 -16.93 -5.92 -12.82
C ASP A 307 -15.93 -7.02 -12.44
N GLU A 308 -16.05 -7.57 -11.23
CA GLU A 308 -15.16 -8.58 -10.69
C GLU A 308 -15.10 -9.85 -11.54
N LYS A 309 -16.25 -10.30 -12.05
CA LYS A 309 -16.32 -11.57 -12.80
C LYS A 309 -15.56 -11.47 -14.13
N SER A 310 -15.68 -10.33 -14.81
CA SER A 310 -14.95 -10.06 -16.05
C SER A 310 -13.50 -9.71 -15.73
N SER A 311 -13.24 -8.85 -14.73
CA SER A 311 -11.90 -8.39 -14.37
C SER A 311 -10.95 -9.51 -13.99
N MET A 312 -11.46 -10.57 -13.34
CA MET A 312 -10.65 -11.72 -12.97
C MET A 312 -10.64 -12.84 -14.02
N LYS A 313 -11.46 -12.77 -15.08
CA LYS A 313 -11.51 -13.79 -16.14
C LYS A 313 -10.79 -13.38 -17.42
N GLU A 314 -10.84 -12.10 -17.78
CA GLU A 314 -10.16 -11.59 -18.96
C GLU A 314 -8.65 -11.65 -18.77
N LYS A 315 -7.94 -12.10 -19.82
CA LYS A 315 -6.47 -12.13 -19.85
C LYS A 315 -5.95 -10.85 -20.50
N PHE A 316 -4.78 -10.44 -20.09
CA PHE A 316 -4.07 -9.39 -20.80
C PHE A 316 -3.73 -9.83 -22.24
N SER A 317 -3.81 -8.89 -23.15
CA SER A 317 -3.51 -9.07 -24.59
C SER A 317 -2.54 -7.99 -25.06
N SER A 318 -2.13 -8.06 -26.32
CA SER A 318 -1.32 -7.01 -26.97
C SER A 318 -1.98 -5.64 -26.95
N ASP A 319 -3.32 -5.60 -26.91
CA ASP A 319 -4.11 -4.37 -26.99
C ASP A 319 -4.55 -3.88 -25.60
N THR A 320 -4.07 -4.51 -24.52
CA THR A 320 -4.38 -4.11 -23.16
C THR A 320 -3.89 -2.67 -22.90
N PRO A 321 -4.78 -1.75 -22.47
CA PRO A 321 -4.41 -0.37 -22.18
C PRO A 321 -3.72 -0.26 -20.82
N PHE A 322 -2.41 -0.50 -20.78
CA PHE A 322 -1.65 -0.32 -19.54
C PHE A 322 -1.60 1.15 -19.12
N LEU A 323 -1.68 1.35 -17.80
CA LEU A 323 -1.56 2.67 -17.18
C LEU A 323 -0.23 3.33 -17.56
N LYS A 324 -0.29 4.60 -17.92
CA LYS A 324 0.92 5.43 -18.05
C LYS A 324 1.47 5.71 -16.66
N LYS A 325 2.74 5.41 -16.46
CA LYS A 325 3.46 5.70 -15.21
C LYS A 325 4.61 6.67 -15.48
N ARG A 326 4.88 7.55 -14.52
CA ARG A 326 5.99 8.50 -14.57
C ARG A 326 6.92 8.25 -13.39
N LEU A 327 8.18 7.97 -13.68
CA LEU A 327 9.22 7.82 -12.65
C LEU A 327 9.45 9.17 -11.94
N LEU A 328 9.29 9.19 -10.63
CA LEU A 328 9.60 10.33 -9.78
C LEU A 328 11.05 10.28 -9.28
N THR A 329 11.46 9.13 -8.79
CA THR A 329 12.83 8.88 -8.33
C THR A 329 13.12 7.39 -8.28
N GLU A 330 14.42 7.03 -8.29
CA GLU A 330 14.90 5.68 -8.04
C GLU A 330 16.11 5.70 -7.11
N TRP A 331 16.24 4.69 -6.27
CA TRP A 331 17.42 4.52 -5.42
C TRP A 331 17.80 3.06 -5.27
N LYS A 332 19.02 2.83 -4.84
CA LYS A 332 19.56 1.49 -4.63
C LYS A 332 20.26 1.41 -3.29
N THR A 333 19.89 0.42 -2.51
CA THR A 333 20.55 0.04 -1.27
C THR A 333 21.28 -1.29 -1.46
N GLY A 334 22.23 -1.62 -0.59
CA GLY A 334 22.97 -2.86 -0.83
C GLY A 334 23.87 -3.28 0.31
N LEU A 335 24.39 -4.49 0.16
CA LEU A 335 25.32 -5.13 1.06
C LEU A 335 26.66 -5.38 0.36
N SER A 336 27.71 -4.77 0.88
CA SER A 336 29.10 -4.99 0.45
C SER A 336 30.00 -5.15 1.67
N LEU A 337 31.28 -5.40 1.47
CA LEU A 337 32.28 -5.49 2.57
C LEU A 337 32.36 -4.18 3.37
N SER A 338 32.16 -3.03 2.72
CA SER A 338 32.27 -1.70 3.34
C SER A 338 30.91 -1.04 3.62
N LYS A 339 29.82 -1.50 3.00
CA LYS A 339 28.51 -0.86 3.08
C LYS A 339 27.43 -1.86 3.50
N ARG A 340 26.75 -1.56 4.60
CA ARG A 340 25.62 -2.34 5.15
C ARG A 340 24.36 -1.48 5.13
N SER A 341 23.87 -1.17 3.94
CA SER A 341 22.70 -0.29 3.76
C SER A 341 21.55 -0.98 3.06
N PHE A 342 21.58 -2.31 2.92
CA PHE A 342 20.48 -3.06 2.32
C PHE A 342 19.18 -2.74 3.08
N ALA A 343 18.15 -2.36 2.36
CA ALA A 343 16.84 -2.01 2.88
C ALA A 343 15.78 -2.48 1.88
N ASN A 344 14.96 -3.42 2.33
CA ASN A 344 13.82 -3.94 1.60
C ASN A 344 12.62 -3.07 1.97
N TYR A 345 12.37 -2.01 1.20
CA TYR A 345 11.26 -1.10 1.48
C TYR A 345 9.93 -1.74 1.09
N GLU A 346 9.03 -1.85 2.07
CA GLU A 346 7.71 -2.46 1.92
C GLU A 346 6.60 -1.50 2.30
N GLY A 347 6.73 -0.73 3.39
CA GLY A 347 5.71 0.21 3.82
C GLY A 347 5.93 1.64 3.28
N MET A 348 4.84 2.31 2.90
CA MET A 348 4.83 3.70 2.45
C MET A 348 3.53 4.40 2.82
N CYS A 349 3.60 5.57 3.45
CA CYS A 349 2.43 6.42 3.70
C CYS A 349 2.73 7.91 3.59
N LEU A 350 1.70 8.73 3.57
CA LEU A 350 1.87 10.17 3.73
C LEU A 350 2.24 10.49 5.18
N GLY A 351 3.28 11.30 5.34
CA GLY A 351 3.64 11.95 6.59
C GLY A 351 3.03 13.37 6.68
N PRO A 352 3.56 14.23 7.56
CA PRO A 352 3.08 15.60 7.69
C PRO A 352 3.44 16.45 6.45
N LYS A 353 2.73 17.57 6.30
CA LYS A 353 3.16 18.64 5.42
C LYS A 353 4.25 19.47 6.11
N LEU A 354 5.25 19.88 5.33
CA LEU A 354 6.32 20.77 5.78
C LEU A 354 5.84 22.22 5.84
N GLU A 355 6.65 23.08 6.47
CA GLU A 355 6.37 24.53 6.58
C GLU A 355 6.19 25.21 5.21
N ASP A 356 6.80 24.70 4.15
CA ASP A 356 6.67 25.20 2.78
C ASP A 356 5.51 24.57 1.98
N GLY A 357 4.66 23.77 2.63
CA GLY A 357 3.52 23.09 2.06
C GLY A 357 3.83 21.78 1.32
N SER A 358 5.11 21.42 1.20
CA SER A 358 5.51 20.14 0.59
C SER A 358 5.04 18.95 1.42
N GLN A 359 4.75 17.84 0.78
CA GLN A 359 4.25 16.62 1.40
C GLN A 359 5.40 15.65 1.67
N VAL A 360 5.52 15.17 2.90
CA VAL A 360 6.43 14.08 3.25
C VAL A 360 5.79 12.74 2.90
N VAL A 361 6.55 11.87 2.28
CA VAL A 361 6.26 10.45 2.09
C VAL A 361 7.22 9.68 2.97
N ILE A 362 6.70 8.89 3.91
CA ILE A 362 7.48 8.06 4.84
C ILE A 362 7.54 6.64 4.28
N LEU A 363 8.74 6.07 4.25
CA LEU A 363 8.97 4.68 3.88
C LEU A 363 9.66 3.95 5.04
N LEU A 364 9.26 2.70 5.25
CA LEU A 364 9.93 1.78 6.16
C LEU A 364 10.37 0.51 5.43
N SER A 365 11.41 -0.16 5.94
CA SER A 365 11.91 -1.41 5.37
C SER A 365 11.69 -2.57 6.30
N ASP A 366 11.34 -3.73 5.74
CA ASP A 366 11.45 -5.00 6.43
C ASP A 366 12.92 -5.38 6.64
N SER A 367 13.28 -5.71 7.85
CA SER A 367 14.62 -6.14 8.25
C SER A 367 14.77 -7.64 8.41
N GLN A 368 13.71 -8.41 8.15
CA GLN A 368 13.66 -9.83 8.45
C GLN A 368 14.12 -10.11 9.88
N ASN A 369 13.49 -9.39 10.84
CA ASN A 369 13.83 -9.42 12.26
C ASN A 369 15.31 -9.12 12.54
N GLN A 370 15.85 -8.09 11.85
CA GLN A 370 17.26 -7.69 11.88
C GLN A 370 18.22 -8.86 11.59
N TYR A 371 17.92 -9.62 10.54
CA TYR A 371 18.60 -10.84 10.15
C TYR A 371 20.13 -10.75 10.32
N ALA A 372 20.68 -11.69 11.07
CA ALA A 372 22.12 -11.83 11.38
C ALA A 372 22.77 -10.53 11.94
N GLY A 373 22.00 -9.60 12.50
CA GLY A 373 22.48 -8.28 12.95
C GLY A 373 23.03 -7.40 11.83
N VAL A 374 22.74 -7.74 10.56
CA VAL A 374 23.21 -7.04 9.37
C VAL A 374 22.12 -6.15 8.79
N LEU A 375 20.89 -6.67 8.74
CA LEU A 375 19.74 -5.90 8.30
C LEU A 375 19.24 -4.98 9.42
N LYS A 376 18.56 -3.92 9.07
CA LYS A 376 18.02 -2.93 10.01
C LYS A 376 16.64 -2.50 9.55
N ASP A 377 15.82 -2.11 10.51
CA ASP A 377 14.57 -1.41 10.27
C ASP A 377 14.88 0.03 9.85
N TRP A 378 14.95 0.26 8.54
CA TRP A 378 15.27 1.56 7.97
C TRP A 378 14.01 2.39 7.77
N PHE A 379 14.11 3.67 8.10
CA PHE A 379 13.14 4.71 7.77
C PHE A 379 13.76 5.67 6.77
N LYS A 380 13.06 5.98 5.71
CA LYS A 380 13.44 6.96 4.70
C LYS A 380 12.26 7.89 4.44
N THR A 381 12.55 9.13 4.11
CA THR A 381 11.51 10.05 3.64
C THR A 381 11.87 10.61 2.27
N ILE A 382 10.83 10.83 1.48
CA ILE A 382 10.87 11.53 0.20
C ILE A 382 9.89 12.70 0.32
N VAL A 383 10.33 13.89 -0.06
CA VAL A 383 9.48 15.09 -0.04
C VAL A 383 9.02 15.37 -1.45
N VAL A 384 7.71 15.43 -1.62
CA VAL A 384 7.07 15.74 -2.91
C VAL A 384 6.30 17.04 -2.83
N ARG A 385 6.18 17.74 -3.96
CA ARG A 385 5.43 18.97 -4.08
C ARG A 385 4.61 18.92 -5.36
N GLN A 386 3.41 19.46 -5.28
CA GLN A 386 2.54 19.70 -6.41
C GLN A 386 2.87 21.07 -7.04
N GLU A 387 3.14 21.12 -8.34
CA GLU A 387 3.45 22.35 -9.10
C GLU A 387 2.35 22.71 -10.10
#